data_726f253a683af290ffae014bc5dc7aea
#
_entry.id   726f253a683af290ffae014bc5dc7aea
#
_cell.length_a   1.000
_cell.length_b   1.000
_cell.length_c   1.000
_cell.angle_alpha   90.00
_cell.angle_beta   90.00
_cell.angle_gamma   90.00
#
_symmetry.space_group_name_H-M   'P 1'
#
loop_
_entity.id
_entity.type
_entity.pdbx_description
1 polymer ?
#
loop_
_entity_poly.entity_id
_entity_poly.type
_entity_poly.pdbx_seq_one_letter_code
_entity_poly.pdbx_strand_id
1 'polypeptide(L)'
;MSDRTAIQASVKGTGHPVEQTDASGKSRRKAEEQAAVRVGEPALRSEEQPSRAKDEKHLVLKRILAAHEQWFDVRRGYEYAGRTFPGYAEFHSYGEKYVLVKSAKLWEVDTHEYLFFVLADVLDETQVRDLVSFMEHDGLKKVVPKPNHMSSAISLVILADSCTQEAAKAVRKTRFRKNFALGIRGWADLRVAVADLSANRVITNAAGKQLKTTLEANLLPRS
;
A
#
# COMPACT_ATOMS: atom_id res chain seq x y z
N MET A 1 -18.40 -52.58 25.26
CA MET A 1 -19.05 -53.45 24.29
C MET A 1 -18.65 -52.91 22.96
N SER A 2 -17.58 -53.39 22.40
CA SER A 2 -17.47 -54.47 21.39
C SER A 2 -17.89 -53.95 20.03
N ASP A 3 -17.21 -54.07 18.95
CA ASP A 3 -15.99 -54.75 18.51
C ASP A 3 -15.76 -54.34 17.06
N ARG A 4 -14.51 -54.12 16.68
CA ARG A 4 -13.74 -54.77 15.61
C ARG A 4 -14.50 -55.09 14.31
N THR A 5 -13.92 -54.81 13.13
CA THR A 5 -12.93 -55.67 12.50
C THR A 5 -12.37 -55.04 11.22
N ALA A 6 -11.05 -55.13 11.07
CA ALA A 6 -10.27 -54.92 9.84
C ALA A 6 -10.36 -56.16 8.95
N ILE A 7 -10.18 -56.02 7.64
CA ILE A 7 -9.65 -57.10 6.78
C ILE A 7 -8.75 -56.51 5.68
N GLN A 8 -7.52 -56.98 5.66
CA GLN A 8 -6.53 -56.94 4.60
C GLN A 8 -6.80 -57.98 3.49
N ALA A 9 -6.35 -57.72 2.28
CA ALA A 9 -5.69 -58.71 1.39
C ALA A 9 -5.21 -58.06 0.10
N SER A 10 -4.08 -57.99 -0.10
CA SER A 10 -2.91 -58.40 -0.88
C SER A 10 -3.18 -59.52 -1.88
N VAL A 11 -2.80 -59.34 -3.17
CA VAL A 11 -2.15 -60.41 -3.99
C VAL A 11 -1.33 -59.78 -5.15
N LYS A 12 -0.17 -60.33 -5.28
CA LYS A 12 0.92 -60.17 -6.27
C LYS A 12 0.57 -60.75 -7.65
N GLY A 13 1.31 -60.29 -8.69
CA GLY A 13 1.41 -60.98 -9.98
C GLY A 13 2.49 -60.39 -10.86
N THR A 14 3.60 -60.97 -10.85
CA THR A 14 4.84 -60.98 -11.58
C THR A 14 4.68 -61.34 -13.07
N GLY A 15 5.56 -60.82 -13.93
CA GLY A 15 5.79 -61.35 -15.28
C GLY A 15 6.65 -60.47 -16.17
N HIS A 16 7.95 -60.72 -16.16
CA HIS A 16 8.94 -60.42 -17.22
C HIS A 16 9.13 -61.67 -18.07
N PRO A 17 9.99 -61.66 -19.14
CA PRO A 17 10.29 -60.75 -20.25
C PRO A 17 10.22 -61.47 -21.60
N VAL A 18 10.40 -60.81 -22.74
CA VAL A 18 11.06 -61.41 -23.93
C VAL A 18 11.75 -60.34 -24.74
N GLU A 19 13.01 -60.56 -24.91
CA GLU A 19 13.97 -59.95 -25.79
C GLU A 19 13.87 -60.59 -27.19
N GLN A 20 13.98 -59.78 -28.25
CA GLN A 20 14.55 -60.24 -29.51
C GLN A 20 15.17 -59.10 -30.32
N THR A 21 16.46 -59.28 -30.55
CA THR A 21 17.44 -58.69 -31.43
C THR A 21 17.10 -58.92 -32.91
N ASP A 22 17.53 -57.99 -33.82
CA ASP A 22 18.53 -58.08 -34.88
C ASP A 22 18.42 -56.87 -35.83
N ALA A 23 19.45 -56.19 -36.03
CA ALA A 23 20.65 -56.30 -36.85
C ALA A 23 20.50 -55.67 -38.26
N SER A 24 21.50 -54.94 -38.58
CA SER A 24 22.02 -54.51 -39.90
C SER A 24 21.83 -52.98 -40.14
N GLY A 25 22.84 -52.15 -40.21
CA GLY A 25 24.21 -52.27 -40.65
C GLY A 25 24.53 -51.23 -41.71
N LYS A 26 25.57 -50.43 -41.46
CA LYS A 26 26.31 -49.60 -42.44
C LYS A 26 25.60 -48.33 -42.95
N SER A 27 26.18 -47.16 -43.03
CA SER A 27 27.54 -46.76 -43.32
C SER A 27 27.70 -45.25 -43.35
N ARG A 28 28.72 -44.78 -42.67
CA ARG A 28 29.66 -43.73 -43.09
C ARG A 28 29.24 -42.32 -43.49
N ARG A 29 29.71 -41.41 -42.65
CA ARG A 29 30.65 -40.30 -42.97
C ARG A 29 30.12 -39.04 -43.63
N LYS A 30 30.45 -37.96 -42.92
CA LYS A 30 30.84 -36.61 -43.37
C LYS A 30 29.71 -35.57 -43.47
N ALA A 31 29.63 -34.81 -42.43
CA ALA A 31 29.67 -33.34 -42.50
C ALA A 31 29.95 -32.80 -41.09
N GLU A 32 31.21 -32.77 -40.69
CA GLU A 32 31.69 -31.67 -39.85
C GLU A 32 31.57 -30.42 -40.68
N GLU A 33 30.89 -29.42 -40.17
CA GLU A 33 31.31 -28.02 -40.14
C GLU A 33 30.11 -27.13 -39.87
N GLN A 34 30.34 -26.16 -38.95
CA GLN A 34 29.50 -25.01 -38.66
C GLN A 34 28.40 -25.20 -37.62
N ALA A 35 28.79 -25.55 -36.40
CA ALA A 35 28.10 -25.03 -35.22
C ALA A 35 28.70 -23.68 -34.87
N ALA A 36 28.17 -22.62 -35.45
CA ALA A 36 28.43 -21.25 -34.99
C ALA A 36 27.89 -21.12 -33.57
N VAL A 37 28.79 -21.03 -32.62
CA VAL A 37 28.53 -20.64 -31.23
C VAL A 37 27.90 -19.23 -31.27
N ARG A 38 26.59 -19.17 -31.17
CA ARG A 38 25.94 -17.94 -30.73
C ARG A 38 26.21 -17.78 -29.23
N VAL A 39 27.25 -17.04 -28.94
CA VAL A 39 27.45 -16.46 -27.62
C VAL A 39 26.19 -15.62 -27.34
N GLY A 40 25.33 -16.13 -26.47
CA GLY A 40 24.20 -15.41 -25.98
C GLY A 40 24.71 -14.18 -25.21
N GLU A 41 24.36 -13.02 -25.67
CA GLU A 41 24.53 -11.80 -24.90
C GLU A 41 23.88 -12.02 -23.51
N PRO A 42 24.60 -11.74 -22.41
CA PRO A 42 23.97 -11.74 -21.10
C PRO A 42 22.92 -10.64 -21.09
N ALA A 43 21.70 -11.03 -20.77
CA ALA A 43 20.59 -10.11 -20.61
C ALA A 43 20.91 -9.09 -19.50
N LEU A 44 21.42 -7.95 -19.87
CA LEU A 44 21.55 -6.73 -19.04
C LEU A 44 20.15 -6.13 -18.80
N ARG A 45 19.28 -6.83 -18.07
CA ARG A 45 17.91 -6.36 -17.79
C ARG A 45 17.50 -6.33 -16.33
N SER A 46 18.37 -6.58 -15.37
CA SER A 46 17.97 -6.74 -13.97
C SER A 46 18.45 -5.68 -12.98
N GLU A 47 19.29 -4.73 -13.37
CA GLU A 47 19.83 -3.75 -12.42
C GLU A 47 19.24 -2.33 -12.54
N GLU A 48 18.60 -1.96 -13.65
CA GLU A 48 17.99 -0.64 -13.82
C GLU A 48 16.60 -0.48 -13.18
N GLN A 49 15.90 -1.54 -12.88
CA GLN A 49 14.52 -1.48 -12.37
C GLN A 49 14.41 -0.96 -10.92
N PRO A 50 15.28 -1.31 -9.94
CA PRO A 50 15.14 -0.83 -8.56
C PRO A 50 15.49 0.65 -8.41
N SER A 51 16.38 1.21 -9.22
CA SER A 51 16.69 2.65 -9.20
C SER A 51 15.52 3.47 -9.73
N ARG A 52 14.94 3.07 -10.86
CA ARG A 52 13.83 3.77 -11.51
C ARG A 52 12.56 3.79 -10.64
N ALA A 53 12.24 2.68 -9.96
CA ALA A 53 11.10 2.63 -9.06
C ALA A 53 11.28 3.53 -7.83
N LYS A 54 12.50 3.57 -7.25
CA LYS A 54 12.80 4.50 -6.15
C LYS A 54 12.64 5.96 -6.58
N ASP A 55 13.13 6.31 -7.76
CA ASP A 55 13.01 7.65 -8.30
C ASP A 55 11.55 8.03 -8.55
N GLU A 56 10.72 7.09 -9.05
CA GLU A 56 9.31 7.31 -9.32
C GLU A 56 8.52 7.66 -8.06
N LYS A 57 8.60 6.87 -6.98
CA LYS A 57 7.84 7.15 -5.75
C LYS A 57 8.27 8.45 -5.06
N HIS A 58 9.57 8.79 -5.13
CA HIS A 58 10.06 10.08 -4.63
C HIS A 58 9.54 11.26 -5.47
N LEU A 59 9.46 11.10 -6.78
CA LEU A 59 8.90 12.11 -7.68
C LEU A 59 7.40 12.30 -7.43
N VAL A 60 6.65 11.21 -7.27
CA VAL A 60 5.22 11.25 -6.94
C VAL A 60 5.02 11.93 -5.59
N LEU A 61 5.80 11.59 -4.55
CA LEU A 61 5.75 12.27 -3.25
C LEU A 61 5.99 13.78 -3.40
N LYS A 62 7.02 14.17 -4.14
CA LYS A 62 7.34 15.59 -4.38
C LYS A 62 6.16 16.33 -5.01
N ARG A 63 5.50 15.73 -6.01
CA ARG A 63 4.33 16.32 -6.67
C ARG A 63 3.16 16.47 -5.72
N ILE A 64 2.87 15.43 -4.93
CA ILE A 64 1.77 15.45 -3.96
C ILE A 64 2.01 16.52 -2.89
N LEU A 65 3.23 16.60 -2.32
CA LEU A 65 3.57 17.62 -1.33
C LEU A 65 3.44 19.03 -1.92
N ALA A 66 3.92 19.27 -3.15
CA ALA A 66 3.77 20.56 -3.83
C ALA A 66 2.29 20.91 -4.06
N ALA A 67 1.44 19.94 -4.39
CA ALA A 67 0.00 20.16 -4.54
C ALA A 67 -0.70 20.55 -3.21
N HIS A 68 -0.13 20.22 -2.06
CA HIS A 68 -0.66 20.58 -0.76
C HIS A 68 -0.14 21.92 -0.24
N GLU A 69 0.99 22.44 -0.73
CA GLU A 69 1.63 23.68 -0.24
C GLU A 69 0.72 24.91 -0.28
N GLN A 70 -0.30 24.91 -1.13
CA GLN A 70 -1.23 26.03 -1.23
C GLN A 70 -2.14 26.18 0.02
N TRP A 71 -2.46 25.06 0.68
CA TRP A 71 -3.46 25.02 1.74
C TRP A 71 -2.97 24.41 3.05
N PHE A 72 -1.84 23.72 3.03
CA PHE A 72 -1.29 22.97 4.14
C PHE A 72 0.11 23.48 4.50
N ASP A 73 0.43 23.43 5.79
CA ASP A 73 1.79 23.56 6.26
C ASP A 73 2.54 22.24 5.98
N VAL A 74 3.37 22.24 4.93
CA VAL A 74 4.07 21.05 4.43
C VAL A 74 5.48 20.95 5.02
N ARG A 75 5.85 19.77 5.51
CA ARG A 75 7.20 19.46 6.02
C ARG A 75 7.76 18.23 5.32
N ARG A 76 9.02 18.32 4.90
CA ARG A 76 9.80 17.22 4.33
C ARG A 76 10.75 16.70 5.40
N GLY A 77 10.84 15.37 5.56
CA GLY A 77 11.69 14.76 6.59
C GLY A 77 11.17 15.04 8.01
N TYR A 78 9.90 14.74 8.28
CA TYR A 78 9.24 15.01 9.55
C TYR A 78 9.45 13.88 10.55
N GLU A 79 9.96 14.18 11.74
CA GLU A 79 10.11 13.23 12.83
C GLU A 79 8.94 13.36 13.81
N TYR A 80 8.29 12.23 14.12
CA TYR A 80 7.19 12.19 15.07
C TYR A 80 7.10 10.85 15.79
N ALA A 81 7.02 10.90 17.13
CA ALA A 81 6.88 9.72 17.99
C ALA A 81 7.88 8.59 17.66
N GLY A 82 9.16 8.94 17.42
CA GLY A 82 10.24 8.00 17.13
C GLY A 82 10.24 7.43 15.71
N ARG A 83 9.40 7.96 14.81
CA ARG A 83 9.40 7.60 13.38
C ARG A 83 9.70 8.81 12.51
N THR A 84 10.42 8.56 11.41
CA THR A 84 10.71 9.56 10.37
C THR A 84 9.75 9.35 9.20
N PHE A 85 9.04 10.42 8.83
CA PHE A 85 8.15 10.45 7.68
C PHE A 85 8.79 11.30 6.58
N PRO A 86 8.90 10.80 5.33
CA PRO A 86 9.47 11.56 4.22
C PRO A 86 8.67 12.81 3.87
N GLY A 87 7.39 12.85 4.23
CA GLY A 87 6.51 13.99 4.09
C GLY A 87 5.45 14.04 5.18
N TYR A 88 5.07 15.25 5.53
CA TYR A 88 3.98 15.55 6.45
C TYR A 88 3.29 16.84 5.99
N ALA A 89 1.99 16.91 6.17
CA ALA A 89 1.23 18.14 5.92
C ALA A 89 0.13 18.31 6.98
N GLU A 90 -0.08 19.54 7.44
CA GLU A 90 -1.15 19.83 8.38
C GLU A 90 -1.98 21.04 7.92
N PHE A 91 -3.28 20.95 8.13
CA PHE A 91 -4.24 21.99 7.79
C PHE A 91 -5.13 22.28 8.99
N HIS A 92 -5.34 23.56 9.25
CA HIS A 92 -6.19 24.04 10.32
C HIS A 92 -7.19 25.05 9.75
N SER A 93 -8.46 24.74 9.82
CA SER A 93 -9.53 25.66 9.47
C SER A 93 -10.25 26.12 10.73
N TYR A 94 -10.27 27.41 10.93
CA TYR A 94 -11.03 28.08 11.98
C TYR A 94 -12.21 28.79 11.30
N GLY A 95 -13.40 28.22 11.38
CA GLY A 95 -14.60 28.76 10.71
C GLY A 95 -15.54 29.45 11.66
N GLU A 96 -15.86 30.74 11.43
CA GLU A 96 -16.98 31.41 12.07
C GLU A 96 -18.22 31.20 11.20
N LYS A 97 -19.26 30.54 11.72
CA LYS A 97 -20.58 30.54 11.08
C LYS A 97 -21.37 31.74 11.59
N TYR A 98 -21.51 32.74 10.71
CA TYR A 98 -22.46 33.82 10.97
C TYR A 98 -23.85 33.37 10.54
N VAL A 99 -24.83 33.40 11.45
CA VAL A 99 -26.21 33.38 11.07
C VAL A 99 -26.60 34.81 10.72
N LEU A 100 -27.30 35.00 9.61
CA LEU A 100 -27.73 36.27 9.03
C LEU A 100 -28.66 37.13 9.93
N VAL A 101 -28.68 36.88 11.21
CA VAL A 101 -29.39 37.69 12.20
C VAL A 101 -28.38 38.43 13.06
N LYS A 102 -28.44 39.71 13.02
CA LYS A 102 -27.52 40.76 13.50
C LYS A 102 -26.94 40.65 14.93
N SER A 103 -27.01 39.55 15.66
CA SER A 103 -26.56 39.55 17.07
C SER A 103 -26.11 38.20 17.67
N ALA A 104 -25.86 37.14 16.90
CA ALA A 104 -25.37 35.91 17.51
C ALA A 104 -24.22 35.31 16.72
N LYS A 105 -23.01 35.36 17.30
CA LYS A 105 -21.88 34.49 17.00
C LYS A 105 -22.30 33.07 17.38
N LEU A 106 -22.74 32.27 16.42
CA LEU A 106 -23.42 31.03 16.77
C LEU A 106 -22.47 29.88 17.10
N TRP A 107 -21.38 29.69 16.36
CA TRP A 107 -20.40 28.59 16.59
C TRP A 107 -19.10 28.93 15.89
N GLU A 108 -17.99 28.77 16.55
CA GLU A 108 -16.68 28.54 15.92
C GLU A 108 -16.57 27.05 15.67
N VAL A 109 -16.20 26.66 14.46
CA VAL A 109 -16.05 25.25 14.06
C VAL A 109 -14.63 25.02 13.60
N ASP A 110 -13.88 24.28 14.39
CA ASP A 110 -12.48 23.93 14.08
C ASP A 110 -12.42 22.58 13.39
N THR A 111 -11.82 22.55 12.21
CA THR A 111 -11.55 21.34 11.46
C THR A 111 -10.06 21.24 11.18
N HIS A 112 -9.48 20.09 11.46
CA HIS A 112 -8.04 19.85 11.30
C HIS A 112 -7.78 18.62 10.44
N GLU A 113 -6.71 18.65 9.66
CA GLU A 113 -6.23 17.48 8.93
C GLU A 113 -4.70 17.34 9.10
N TYR A 114 -4.26 16.12 9.38
CA TYR A 114 -2.87 15.74 9.58
C TYR A 114 -2.52 14.61 8.62
N LEU A 115 -1.70 14.88 7.60
CA LEU A 115 -1.29 13.90 6.59
C LEU A 115 0.11 13.42 6.88
N PHE A 116 0.26 12.11 7.00
CA PHE A 116 1.55 11.43 7.13
C PHE A 116 1.83 10.64 5.86
N PHE A 117 2.96 10.89 5.23
CA PHE A 117 3.38 10.21 4.01
C PHE A 117 4.44 9.16 4.34
N VAL A 118 4.29 7.97 3.77
CA VAL A 118 5.19 6.83 3.95
C VAL A 118 5.58 6.29 2.58
N LEU A 119 6.84 5.87 2.43
CA LEU A 119 7.33 5.17 1.23
C LEU A 119 7.56 3.70 1.58
N ALA A 120 7.14 2.80 0.69
CA ALA A 120 7.38 1.38 0.78
C ALA A 120 7.85 0.81 -0.56
N ASP A 121 8.70 -0.20 -0.54
CA ASP A 121 9.05 -0.94 -1.76
C ASP A 121 7.94 -1.94 -2.07
N VAL A 122 7.69 -2.89 -1.19
CA VAL A 122 6.54 -3.80 -1.24
C VAL A 122 5.71 -3.61 0.01
N LEU A 123 4.48 -3.16 -0.14
CA LEU A 123 3.57 -3.00 1.00
C LEU A 123 2.84 -4.32 1.27
N ASP A 124 3.04 -4.88 2.45
CA ASP A 124 2.35 -6.06 2.95
C ASP A 124 1.31 -5.76 4.05
N GLU A 125 0.54 -6.77 4.45
CA GLU A 125 -0.51 -6.63 5.47
C GLU A 125 0.05 -6.24 6.83
N THR A 126 1.22 -6.76 7.21
CA THR A 126 1.85 -6.51 8.52
C THR A 126 2.25 -5.04 8.64
N GLN A 127 2.86 -4.50 7.58
CA GLN A 127 3.22 -3.09 7.51
C GLN A 127 2.00 -2.17 7.57
N VAL A 128 0.90 -2.54 6.86
CA VAL A 128 -0.36 -1.78 6.95
C VAL A 128 -0.89 -1.76 8.37
N ARG A 129 -0.93 -2.92 9.05
CA ARG A 129 -1.42 -3.02 10.43
C ARG A 129 -0.57 -2.22 11.41
N ASP A 130 0.77 -2.28 11.27
CA ASP A 130 1.70 -1.52 12.09
C ASP A 130 1.51 -0.01 11.92
N LEU A 131 1.43 0.47 10.67
CA LEU A 131 1.21 1.88 10.36
C LEU A 131 -0.15 2.37 10.84
N VAL A 132 -1.20 1.58 10.65
CA VAL A 132 -2.55 1.89 11.14
C VAL A 132 -2.56 1.99 12.66
N SER A 133 -1.98 1.00 13.37
CA SER A 133 -1.88 1.00 14.83
C SER A 133 -1.12 2.23 15.34
N PHE A 134 -0.01 2.61 14.69
CA PHE A 134 0.71 3.83 15.02
C PHE A 134 -0.16 5.08 14.86
N MET A 135 -0.94 5.18 13.77
CA MET A 135 -1.82 6.33 13.57
C MET A 135 -2.97 6.38 14.59
N GLU A 136 -3.50 5.24 14.99
CA GLU A 136 -4.55 5.13 16.01
C GLU A 136 -4.06 5.54 17.40
N HIS A 137 -2.78 5.29 17.74
CA HIS A 137 -2.19 5.61 19.03
C HIS A 137 -1.48 6.97 19.02
N ASP A 138 -0.45 7.10 18.20
CA ASP A 138 0.42 8.28 18.20
C ASP A 138 -0.09 9.37 17.28
N GLY A 139 -0.56 9.04 16.09
CA GLY A 139 -1.19 10.00 15.18
C GLY A 139 -2.38 10.72 15.85
N LEU A 140 -3.18 10.00 16.63
CA LEU A 140 -4.31 10.56 17.36
C LEU A 140 -3.91 11.62 18.38
N LYS A 141 -2.69 11.59 18.93
CA LYS A 141 -2.19 12.61 19.87
C LYS A 141 -2.00 13.99 19.25
N LYS A 142 -1.98 14.08 17.91
CA LYS A 142 -2.00 15.38 17.21
C LYS A 142 -3.33 16.12 17.42
N VAL A 143 -4.41 15.39 17.68
CA VAL A 143 -5.75 15.95 17.84
C VAL A 143 -5.93 16.46 19.26
N VAL A 144 -6.14 17.79 19.38
CA VAL A 144 -6.44 18.45 20.65
C VAL A 144 -7.90 18.89 20.64
N PRO A 145 -8.82 18.14 21.27
CA PRO A 145 -10.26 18.44 21.22
C PRO A 145 -10.60 19.62 22.13
N LYS A 146 -10.55 20.83 21.58
CA LYS A 146 -11.01 22.07 22.22
C LYS A 146 -12.55 22.12 22.25
N PRO A 147 -13.17 23.06 23.01
CA PRO A 147 -14.63 23.20 23.03
C PRO A 147 -15.28 23.37 21.64
N ASN A 148 -14.60 24.08 20.73
CA ASN A 148 -15.06 24.36 19.38
C ASN A 148 -14.65 23.31 18.35
N HIS A 149 -13.93 22.26 18.75
CA HIS A 149 -13.47 21.21 17.86
C HIS A 149 -14.67 20.42 17.30
N MET A 150 -14.77 20.36 15.98
CA MET A 150 -15.80 19.60 15.29
C MET A 150 -15.26 18.28 14.75
N SER A 151 -14.17 18.34 13.98
CA SER A 151 -13.62 17.13 13.40
C SER A 151 -12.13 17.25 13.13
N SER A 152 -11.46 16.12 13.21
CA SER A 152 -10.08 15.97 12.71
C SER A 152 -9.96 14.77 11.80
N ALA A 153 -9.09 14.85 10.82
CA ALA A 153 -8.69 13.73 10.01
C ALA A 153 -7.20 13.42 10.27
N ILE A 154 -6.92 12.16 10.57
CA ILE A 154 -5.57 11.62 10.54
C ILE A 154 -5.48 10.85 9.23
N SER A 155 -4.66 11.32 8.30
CA SER A 155 -4.54 10.79 6.95
C SER A 155 -3.19 10.11 6.79
N LEU A 156 -3.19 8.79 6.58
CA LEU A 156 -2.02 7.98 6.25
C LEU A 156 -1.99 7.76 4.73
N VAL A 157 -0.99 8.32 4.06
CA VAL A 157 -0.76 8.16 2.63
C VAL A 157 0.50 7.35 2.40
N ILE A 158 0.37 6.17 1.80
CA ILE A 158 1.47 5.26 1.51
C ILE A 158 1.71 5.22 0.01
N LEU A 159 2.92 5.55 -0.42
CA LEU A 159 3.36 5.39 -1.80
C LEU A 159 4.22 4.13 -1.86
N ALA A 160 3.73 3.09 -2.53
CA ALA A 160 4.38 1.80 -2.62
C ALA A 160 4.74 1.48 -4.08
N ASP A 161 5.94 0.92 -4.31
CA ASP A 161 6.27 0.41 -5.63
C ASP A 161 5.28 -0.69 -6.02
N SER A 162 4.90 -1.56 -5.06
CA SER A 162 3.84 -2.54 -5.22
C SER A 162 3.06 -2.78 -3.91
N CYS A 163 1.81 -3.24 -4.02
CA CYS A 163 0.94 -3.53 -2.88
C CYS A 163 0.34 -4.93 -3.01
N THR A 164 0.55 -5.77 -1.99
CA THR A 164 -0.04 -7.12 -1.97
C THR A 164 -1.57 -7.07 -1.88
N GLN A 165 -2.23 -8.15 -2.26
CA GLN A 165 -3.70 -8.24 -2.17
C GLN A 165 -4.18 -8.19 -0.72
N GLU A 166 -3.43 -8.81 0.20
CA GLU A 166 -3.68 -8.83 1.63
C GLU A 166 -3.58 -7.42 2.22
N ALA A 167 -2.54 -6.66 1.86
CA ALA A 167 -2.38 -5.25 2.23
C ALA A 167 -3.55 -4.40 1.71
N ALA A 168 -3.89 -4.55 0.44
CA ALA A 168 -5.02 -3.85 -0.17
C ALA A 168 -6.35 -4.16 0.54
N LYS A 169 -6.55 -5.41 0.96
CA LYS A 169 -7.72 -5.84 1.74
C LYS A 169 -7.71 -5.26 3.15
N ALA A 170 -6.54 -5.23 3.82
CA ALA A 170 -6.38 -4.63 5.13
C ALA A 170 -6.71 -3.13 5.09
N VAL A 171 -6.18 -2.39 4.11
CA VAL A 171 -6.51 -0.97 3.91
C VAL A 171 -8.01 -0.75 3.76
N ARG A 172 -8.68 -1.48 2.86
CA ARG A 172 -10.14 -1.33 2.65
C ARG A 172 -10.97 -1.65 3.88
N LYS A 173 -10.49 -2.54 4.74
CA LYS A 173 -11.16 -2.95 5.98
C LYS A 173 -10.90 -2.02 7.15
N THR A 174 -9.88 -1.17 7.09
CA THR A 174 -9.54 -0.23 8.17
C THR A 174 -10.71 0.69 8.46
N ARG A 175 -11.12 0.73 9.73
CA ARG A 175 -12.17 1.58 10.26
C ARG A 175 -11.73 2.11 11.61
N PHE A 176 -11.62 3.40 11.74
CA PHE A 176 -11.32 4.01 13.02
C PHE A 176 -12.01 5.37 13.11
N ARG A 177 -12.71 5.57 14.21
CA ARG A 177 -13.25 6.85 14.63
C ARG A 177 -13.15 6.98 16.15
N LYS A 178 -12.60 8.08 16.61
CA LYS A 178 -12.57 8.46 18.02
C LYS A 178 -13.52 9.62 18.25
N ASN A 179 -14.56 9.41 19.05
CA ASN A 179 -15.40 10.50 19.53
C ASN A 179 -14.81 11.09 20.83
N PHE A 180 -14.80 12.40 20.94
CA PHE A 180 -14.32 13.11 22.14
C PHE A 180 -15.50 13.58 22.97
N ALA A 181 -15.44 13.32 24.29
CA ALA A 181 -16.53 13.65 25.23
C ALA A 181 -17.92 13.23 24.70
N LEU A 182 -18.06 11.95 24.33
CA LEU A 182 -19.29 11.39 23.74
C LEU A 182 -19.78 12.11 22.45
N GLY A 183 -18.85 12.73 21.72
CA GLY A 183 -19.17 13.50 20.50
C GLY A 183 -19.39 15.00 20.74
N ILE A 184 -19.51 15.46 21.98
CA ILE A 184 -19.70 16.88 22.29
C ILE A 184 -18.50 17.73 21.83
N ARG A 185 -17.29 17.17 21.88
CA ARG A 185 -16.06 17.79 21.39
C ARG A 185 -15.61 17.20 20.05
N GLY A 186 -16.59 16.82 19.21
CA GLY A 186 -16.33 16.30 17.87
C GLY A 186 -15.67 14.91 17.83
N TRP A 187 -15.03 14.63 16.71
CA TRP A 187 -14.43 13.31 16.44
C TRP A 187 -13.14 13.41 15.63
N ALA A 188 -12.39 12.32 15.59
CA ALA A 188 -11.29 12.10 14.67
C ALA A 188 -11.52 10.82 13.87
N ASP A 189 -11.28 10.89 12.55
CA ASP A 189 -11.32 9.76 11.63
C ASP A 189 -9.91 9.42 11.14
N LEU A 190 -9.62 8.12 10.97
CA LEU A 190 -8.43 7.67 10.28
C LEU A 190 -8.74 7.41 8.81
N ARG A 191 -8.08 8.17 7.94
CA ARG A 191 -8.10 8.02 6.49
C ARG A 191 -6.84 7.30 6.04
N VAL A 192 -6.98 6.25 5.25
CA VAL A 192 -5.84 5.49 4.70
C VAL A 192 -5.97 5.46 3.20
N ALA A 193 -4.88 5.82 2.52
CA ALA A 193 -4.76 5.74 1.08
C ALA A 193 -3.40 5.17 0.69
N VAL A 194 -3.39 4.27 -0.27
CA VAL A 194 -2.19 3.65 -0.85
C VAL A 194 -2.17 3.92 -2.34
N ALA A 195 -1.09 4.49 -2.82
CA ALA A 195 -0.77 4.55 -4.24
C ALA A 195 0.12 3.34 -4.57
N ASP A 196 -0.44 2.36 -5.27
CA ASP A 196 0.25 1.20 -5.82
C ASP A 196 0.79 1.58 -7.19
N LEU A 197 2.09 1.93 -7.24
CA LEU A 197 2.73 2.46 -8.45
C LEU A 197 2.83 1.37 -9.53
N SER A 198 3.06 0.11 -9.16
CA SER A 198 3.14 -0.99 -10.12
C SER A 198 1.82 -1.22 -10.85
N ALA A 199 0.71 -1.03 -10.21
CA ALA A 199 -0.63 -1.18 -10.79
C ALA A 199 -1.26 0.15 -11.22
N ASN A 200 -0.57 1.27 -11.01
CA ASN A 200 -1.05 2.64 -11.27
C ASN A 200 -2.47 2.88 -10.72
N ARG A 201 -2.69 2.52 -9.47
CA ARG A 201 -4.00 2.59 -8.82
C ARG A 201 -3.91 3.13 -7.42
N VAL A 202 -5.00 3.73 -6.96
CA VAL A 202 -5.15 4.19 -5.57
C VAL A 202 -6.17 3.32 -4.84
N ILE A 203 -5.76 2.83 -3.67
CA ILE A 203 -6.58 2.00 -2.77
C ILE A 203 -6.85 2.81 -1.51
N THR A 204 -8.10 2.88 -1.08
CA THR A 204 -8.46 3.65 0.13
C THR A 204 -9.38 2.85 1.05
N ASN A 205 -9.38 3.23 2.33
CA ASN A 205 -10.48 2.87 3.21
C ASN A 205 -11.70 3.78 2.97
N ALA A 206 -12.82 3.50 3.63
CA ALA A 206 -14.05 4.26 3.41
C ALA A 206 -13.92 5.76 3.75
N ALA A 207 -13.18 6.09 4.83
CA ALA A 207 -12.94 7.47 5.26
C ALA A 207 -11.95 8.21 4.33
N GLY A 208 -11.02 7.48 3.69
CA GLY A 208 -9.96 8.05 2.84
C GLY A 208 -10.35 8.30 1.38
N LYS A 209 -11.62 8.06 0.99
CA LYS A 209 -12.06 8.21 -0.41
C LYS A 209 -11.73 9.57 -1.03
N GLN A 210 -11.79 10.62 -0.24
CA GLN A 210 -11.50 11.99 -0.71
C GLN A 210 -10.03 12.20 -1.09
N LEU A 211 -9.08 11.40 -0.56
CA LEU A 211 -7.67 11.46 -0.92
C LEU A 211 -7.41 10.91 -2.34
N LYS A 212 -8.34 10.10 -2.85
CA LYS A 212 -8.17 9.36 -4.10
C LYS A 212 -7.90 10.27 -5.29
N THR A 213 -8.74 11.29 -5.48
CA THR A 213 -8.64 12.19 -6.63
C THR A 213 -7.30 12.93 -6.66
N THR A 214 -6.86 13.47 -5.51
CA THR A 214 -5.57 14.15 -5.43
C THR A 214 -4.40 13.20 -5.71
N LEU A 215 -4.45 11.97 -5.19
CA LEU A 215 -3.41 10.99 -5.44
C LEU A 215 -3.37 10.57 -6.91
N GLU A 216 -4.51 10.23 -7.51
CA GLU A 216 -4.60 9.83 -8.92
C GLU A 216 -4.10 10.93 -9.87
N ALA A 217 -4.41 12.20 -9.59
CA ALA A 217 -3.95 13.34 -10.38
C ALA A 217 -2.41 13.55 -10.33
N ASN A 218 -1.74 13.00 -9.32
CA ASN A 218 -0.30 13.13 -9.13
C ASN A 218 0.49 11.86 -9.47
N LEU A 219 -0.16 10.75 -9.80
CA LEU A 219 0.51 9.58 -10.36
C LEU A 219 1.13 9.91 -11.73
N LEU A 220 2.17 9.21 -12.08
CA LEU A 220 2.80 9.39 -13.39
C LEU A 220 1.97 8.65 -14.44
N PRO A 221 1.73 9.28 -15.62
CA PRO A 221 1.10 8.56 -16.72
C PRO A 221 1.98 7.39 -17.14
N ARG A 222 1.39 6.23 -17.38
CA ARG A 222 2.08 5.11 -18.01
C ARG A 222 2.04 5.32 -19.52
N SER A 223 3.21 5.31 -20.11
CA SER A 223 3.41 5.22 -21.57
C SER A 223 3.07 3.82 -22.08
#